data_a8fc4be1348987cb160807433e7dcbaf
#
_entry.id   a8fc4be1348987cb160807433e7dcbaf
#
_cell.length_a   1.000
_cell.length_b   1.000
_cell.length_c   1.000
_cell.angle_alpha   90.00
_cell.angle_beta   90.00
_cell.angle_gamma   90.00
#
_symmetry.space_group_name_H-M   'P 1'
#
loop_
_entity.id
_entity.type
_entity.pdbx_description
1 polymer ?
#
loop_
_entity_poly.entity_id
_entity_poly.type
_entity_poly.pdbx_seq_one_letter_code
_entity_poly.pdbx_strand_id
1 'polypeptide(L)'
;YGIPFYGIIGDTGGVIYSCAYNVYSLLLDVSTSGIPVAMSILISEYSARGQYYTEKRAYRLGLQLIGILSLLAFTVLQLFAPQIERFFLADMTEGVAVGNIETAIRVMAFCLLIVPFLSLRRGYLQGHKFIAVASRSQVIEQAVRIAVVLVGSYVAIRVLQLGTVTGVCFALSGAAVGAAAALLYLQVKSRRSAALFHTGECTETHAAPRSVILRRIFSCCLTIVIVSMANSIYNLVDMKMLLLGLHRIGFTDEATQTIASVASTWIPKISMILVALPLGLTSSIAPHMAESYAAGDRKGVNRKFNQALGTLFLLLLPLSVGMILFAEPIYRVFYGSNPYGASILQFSAVINVIGSVGTVASMTLQSVNRGKAVCFYTVIGLAANAALDLPFIYLFQWLGWPAYLGASFSSVLGQALTAWLLLRFMKRQLRFTFRPAVRTFLRSFLPTLAMLAVVWPLHAVWPPVETRGLALVAQLAVDVLCGAAVYLPLAYKTGAVRDVFGSDALQKLRHRLTGH
;
A
#
# COMPACT_ATOMS: atom_id res chain seq x y z
N TYR A 1 8.99 2.86 12.55
CA TYR A 1 8.78 4.19 13.19
C TYR A 1 7.38 4.35 13.79
N GLY A 2 6.37 3.61 13.30
CA GLY A 2 5.00 3.70 13.78
C GLY A 2 4.86 3.47 15.28
N ILE A 3 5.56 2.49 15.83
CA ILE A 3 5.51 2.14 17.26
C ILE A 3 5.94 3.30 18.17
N PRO A 4 7.20 3.83 18.04
CA PRO A 4 7.63 4.92 18.90
C PRO A 4 6.84 6.22 18.61
N PHE A 5 6.46 6.46 17.37
CA PHE A 5 5.68 7.64 17.00
C PHE A 5 4.32 7.66 17.69
N TYR A 6 3.58 6.54 17.63
CA TYR A 6 2.29 6.44 18.33
C TYR A 6 2.42 6.62 19.83
N GLY A 7 3.50 6.07 20.44
CA GLY A 7 3.80 6.28 21.86
C GLY A 7 4.10 7.73 22.25
N ILE A 8 4.52 8.56 21.28
CA ILE A 8 4.78 10.00 21.50
C ILE A 8 3.51 10.82 21.38
N ILE A 9 2.68 10.57 20.33
CA ILE A 9 1.50 11.41 20.02
C ILE A 9 0.20 10.91 20.65
N GLY A 10 0.12 9.64 21.04
CA GLY A 10 -1.08 9.00 21.59
C GLY A 10 -2.24 8.88 20.61
N ASP A 11 -3.42 8.48 21.13
CA ASP A 11 -4.65 8.32 20.33
C ASP A 11 -5.10 9.63 19.69
N THR A 12 -5.09 10.69 20.47
CA THR A 12 -5.39 12.08 20.10
C THR A 12 -4.62 12.54 18.86
N GLY A 13 -3.28 12.48 18.94
CA GLY A 13 -2.43 12.85 17.81
C GLY A 13 -2.58 11.91 16.63
N GLY A 14 -2.91 10.63 16.92
CA GLY A 14 -3.19 9.61 15.93
C GLY A 14 -4.37 9.95 15.02
N VAL A 15 -5.45 10.50 15.57
CA VAL A 15 -6.63 10.93 14.81
C VAL A 15 -6.29 12.07 13.86
N ILE A 16 -5.65 13.15 14.38
CA ILE A 16 -5.25 14.31 13.58
C ILE A 16 -4.32 13.89 12.43
N TYR A 17 -3.33 13.06 12.75
CA TYR A 17 -2.40 12.53 11.77
C TYR A 17 -3.11 11.71 10.69
N SER A 18 -4.07 10.84 11.07
CA SER A 18 -4.81 9.99 10.15
C SER A 18 -5.64 10.79 9.14
N CYS A 19 -6.41 11.76 9.61
CA CYS A 19 -7.25 12.59 8.76
C CYS A 19 -6.40 13.36 7.74
N ALA A 20 -5.37 14.06 8.19
CA ALA A 20 -4.48 14.82 7.32
C ALA A 20 -3.75 13.92 6.31
N TYR A 21 -3.25 12.77 6.76
CA TYR A 21 -2.51 11.82 5.92
C TYR A 21 -3.37 11.20 4.82
N ASN A 22 -4.61 10.80 5.13
CA ASN A 22 -5.51 10.19 4.15
C ASN A 22 -5.91 11.16 3.02
N VAL A 23 -6.18 12.42 3.37
CA VAL A 23 -6.45 13.47 2.37
C VAL A 23 -5.24 13.75 1.49
N TYR A 24 -4.07 13.88 2.12
CA TYR A 24 -2.82 14.08 1.41
C TYR A 24 -2.49 12.91 0.47
N SER A 25 -2.69 11.65 0.92
CA SER A 25 -2.36 10.47 0.13
C SER A 25 -3.10 10.41 -1.19
N LEU A 26 -4.38 10.83 -1.22
CA LEU A 26 -5.16 10.92 -2.45
C LEU A 26 -4.52 11.86 -3.48
N LEU A 27 -4.15 13.08 -3.06
CA LEU A 27 -3.53 14.06 -3.96
C LEU A 27 -2.09 13.68 -4.33
N LEU A 28 -1.40 13.01 -3.41
CA LEU A 28 -0.07 12.46 -3.67
C LEU A 28 -0.11 11.39 -4.76
N ASP A 29 -1.08 10.48 -4.72
CA ASP A 29 -1.21 9.40 -5.70
C ASP A 29 -1.43 9.94 -7.11
N VAL A 30 -2.20 11.00 -7.27
CA VAL A 30 -2.34 11.70 -8.56
C VAL A 30 -0.98 12.15 -9.08
N SER A 31 -0.17 12.73 -8.21
CA SER A 31 1.09 13.38 -8.58
C SER A 31 2.26 12.41 -8.71
N THR A 32 2.26 11.29 -7.98
CA THR A 32 3.44 10.42 -7.86
C THR A 32 3.32 9.06 -8.51
N SER A 33 2.09 8.58 -8.79
CA SER A 33 1.90 7.23 -9.34
C SER A 33 2.02 7.19 -10.86
N GLY A 34 1.32 8.05 -11.58
CA GLY A 34 1.20 7.97 -13.03
C GLY A 34 2.38 8.57 -13.80
N ILE A 35 2.70 9.83 -13.51
CA ILE A 35 3.68 10.59 -14.29
C ILE A 35 5.09 10.01 -14.19
N PRO A 36 5.62 9.62 -13.02
CA PRO A 36 6.95 9.03 -12.93
C PRO A 36 7.09 7.71 -13.67
N VAL A 37 6.07 6.86 -13.62
CA VAL A 37 6.08 5.57 -14.36
C VAL A 37 6.00 5.81 -15.86
N ALA A 38 5.12 6.70 -16.33
CA ALA A 38 5.05 7.07 -17.74
C ALA A 38 6.36 7.69 -18.21
N MET A 39 6.98 8.55 -17.41
CA MET A 39 8.29 9.13 -17.75
C MET A 39 9.36 8.06 -17.83
N SER A 40 9.40 7.11 -16.92
CA SER A 40 10.37 6.00 -16.99
C SER A 40 10.24 5.20 -18.30
N ILE A 41 9.01 4.91 -18.73
CA ILE A 41 8.73 4.20 -19.98
C ILE A 41 9.15 5.05 -21.19
N LEU A 42 8.71 6.30 -21.25
CA LEU A 42 8.99 7.18 -22.39
C LEU A 42 10.48 7.50 -22.54
N ILE A 43 11.17 7.79 -21.43
CA ILE A 43 12.61 8.05 -21.43
C ILE A 43 13.37 6.81 -21.91
N SER A 44 13.02 5.62 -21.40
CA SER A 44 13.64 4.37 -21.86
C SER A 44 13.43 4.12 -23.35
N GLU A 45 12.22 4.40 -23.87
CA GLU A 45 11.90 4.25 -25.29
C GLU A 45 12.67 5.24 -26.16
N TYR A 46 12.67 6.54 -25.81
CA TYR A 46 13.36 7.58 -26.57
C TYR A 46 14.88 7.40 -26.53
N SER A 47 15.43 7.08 -25.37
CA SER A 47 16.86 6.79 -25.21
C SER A 47 17.30 5.58 -26.04
N ALA A 48 16.50 4.49 -26.05
CA ALA A 48 16.80 3.30 -26.86
C ALA A 48 16.76 3.56 -28.38
N ARG A 49 16.01 4.57 -28.82
CA ARG A 49 15.92 5.00 -30.24
C ARG A 49 16.90 6.10 -30.61
N GLY A 50 17.75 6.56 -29.69
CA GLY A 50 18.64 7.69 -29.92
C GLY A 50 17.94 9.05 -30.05
N GLN A 51 16.69 9.17 -29.59
CA GLN A 51 15.86 10.38 -29.71
C GLN A 51 16.07 11.33 -28.54
N TYR A 52 17.28 11.80 -28.33
CA TYR A 52 17.70 12.59 -27.16
C TYR A 52 17.07 13.98 -27.07
N TYR A 53 16.75 14.64 -28.21
CA TYR A 53 16.04 15.93 -28.19
C TYR A 53 14.59 15.76 -27.72
N THR A 54 13.92 14.73 -28.19
CA THR A 54 12.54 14.40 -27.75
C THR A 54 12.52 13.98 -26.27
N GLU A 55 13.48 13.19 -25.82
CA GLU A 55 13.66 12.82 -24.41
C GLU A 55 13.78 14.06 -23.51
N LYS A 56 14.70 14.97 -23.84
CA LYS A 56 14.91 16.21 -23.07
C LYS A 56 13.66 17.10 -23.05
N ARG A 57 12.93 17.17 -24.18
CA ARG A 57 11.65 17.87 -24.24
C ARG A 57 10.58 17.19 -23.40
N ALA A 58 10.48 15.86 -23.42
CA ALA A 58 9.53 15.09 -22.61
C ALA A 58 9.77 15.31 -21.12
N TYR A 59 11.02 15.26 -20.67
CA TYR A 59 11.37 15.53 -19.27
C TYR A 59 10.99 16.95 -18.84
N ARG A 60 11.25 17.98 -19.67
CA ARG A 60 10.84 19.37 -19.38
C ARG A 60 9.33 19.52 -19.30
N LEU A 61 8.58 18.90 -20.23
CA LEU A 61 7.12 18.91 -20.20
C LEU A 61 6.58 18.17 -18.96
N GLY A 62 7.21 17.07 -18.56
CA GLY A 62 6.90 16.37 -17.31
C GLY A 62 7.11 17.26 -16.08
N LEU A 63 8.21 18.02 -16.01
CA LEU A 63 8.46 18.98 -14.94
C LEU A 63 7.40 20.10 -14.88
N GLN A 64 7.02 20.65 -16.04
CA GLN A 64 5.98 21.68 -16.12
C GLN A 64 4.62 21.13 -15.68
N LEU A 65 4.24 19.94 -16.15
CA LEU A 65 2.99 19.29 -15.80
C LEU A 65 2.91 18.99 -14.29
N ILE A 66 3.96 18.41 -13.74
CA ILE A 66 4.05 18.15 -12.29
C ILE A 66 4.03 19.46 -11.49
N GLY A 67 4.74 20.48 -11.94
CA GLY A 67 4.74 21.79 -11.28
C GLY A 67 3.33 22.39 -11.19
N ILE A 68 2.58 22.35 -12.28
CA ILE A 68 1.18 22.84 -12.32
C ILE A 68 0.29 22.00 -11.41
N LEU A 69 0.37 20.66 -11.49
CA LEU A 69 -0.43 19.77 -10.65
C LEU A 69 -0.11 19.91 -9.17
N SER A 70 1.17 20.03 -8.82
CA SER A 70 1.62 20.20 -7.44
C SER A 70 1.16 21.54 -6.86
N LEU A 71 1.27 22.61 -7.64
CA LEU A 71 0.80 23.94 -7.22
C LEU A 71 -0.72 23.96 -7.08
N LEU A 72 -1.45 23.35 -8.02
CA LEU A 72 -2.90 23.23 -7.94
C LEU A 72 -3.32 22.43 -6.69
N ALA A 73 -2.72 21.26 -6.47
CA ALA A 73 -3.02 20.42 -5.31
C ALA A 73 -2.68 21.13 -3.98
N PHE A 74 -1.55 21.83 -3.92
CA PHE A 74 -1.18 22.66 -2.77
C PHE A 74 -2.22 23.75 -2.53
N THR A 75 -2.61 24.50 -3.57
CA THR A 75 -3.59 25.59 -3.46
C THR A 75 -4.95 25.06 -3.03
N VAL A 76 -5.39 23.95 -3.59
CA VAL A 76 -6.66 23.28 -3.19
C VAL A 76 -6.63 22.93 -1.70
N LEU A 77 -5.56 22.29 -1.20
CA LEU A 77 -5.47 21.95 0.23
C LEU A 77 -5.41 23.20 1.12
N GLN A 78 -4.71 24.27 0.72
CA GLN A 78 -4.63 25.49 1.52
C GLN A 78 -5.98 26.23 1.60
N LEU A 79 -6.71 26.30 0.50
CA LEU A 79 -8.00 27.00 0.42
C LEU A 79 -9.15 26.19 1.04
N PHE A 80 -9.16 24.88 0.80
CA PHE A 80 -10.26 24.00 1.20
C PHE A 80 -10.00 23.22 2.50
N ALA A 81 -8.90 23.49 3.21
CA ALA A 81 -8.60 22.81 4.49
C ALA A 81 -9.75 22.88 5.50
N PRO A 82 -10.41 24.06 5.75
CA PRO A 82 -11.55 24.13 6.66
C PRO A 82 -12.75 23.31 6.19
N GLN A 83 -13.02 23.32 4.87
CA GLN A 83 -14.13 22.56 4.29
C GLN A 83 -13.87 21.05 4.36
N ILE A 84 -12.62 20.63 4.18
CA ILE A 84 -12.20 19.23 4.31
C ILE A 84 -12.36 18.78 5.76
N GLU A 85 -11.95 19.58 6.73
CA GLU A 85 -12.18 19.28 8.15
C GLU A 85 -13.67 19.13 8.44
N ARG A 86 -14.51 20.09 8.02
CA ARG A 86 -15.96 20.00 8.15
C ARG A 86 -16.56 18.79 7.44
N PHE A 87 -16.04 18.41 6.27
CA PHE A 87 -16.50 17.22 5.57
C PHE A 87 -16.30 15.94 6.39
N PHE A 88 -15.16 15.82 7.12
CA PHE A 88 -14.92 14.67 7.97
C PHE A 88 -15.69 14.71 9.30
N LEU A 89 -15.82 15.88 9.90
CA LEU A 89 -16.35 16.08 11.25
C LEU A 89 -17.71 16.81 11.27
N ALA A 90 -18.45 16.86 10.14
CA ALA A 90 -19.64 17.71 9.95
C ALA A 90 -20.71 17.59 11.06
N ASP A 91 -20.83 16.41 11.66
CA ASP A 91 -21.83 16.11 12.68
C ASP A 91 -21.22 16.04 14.10
N MET A 92 -19.91 16.31 14.26
CA MET A 92 -19.20 16.23 15.53
C MET A 92 -18.92 17.63 16.08
N THR A 93 -19.30 17.86 17.33
CA THR A 93 -19.08 19.14 18.03
C THR A 93 -17.97 19.05 19.08
N GLU A 94 -17.64 17.83 19.50
CA GLU A 94 -16.63 17.55 20.51
C GLU A 94 -15.56 16.59 19.98
N GLY A 95 -14.46 16.51 20.71
CA GLY A 95 -13.34 15.63 20.39
C GLY A 95 -12.10 16.39 19.93
N VAL A 96 -10.99 15.72 19.97
CA VAL A 96 -9.65 16.32 19.84
C VAL A 96 -9.33 16.78 18.42
N ALA A 97 -10.02 16.24 17.44
CA ALA A 97 -9.74 16.52 16.03
C ALA A 97 -10.34 17.86 15.57
N VAL A 98 -11.36 18.39 16.27
CA VAL A 98 -12.07 19.60 15.86
C VAL A 98 -11.15 20.82 15.99
N GLY A 99 -10.98 21.58 14.90
CA GLY A 99 -10.11 22.76 14.81
C GLY A 99 -8.63 22.48 14.60
N ASN A 100 -8.21 21.21 14.69
CA ASN A 100 -6.79 20.81 14.61
C ASN A 100 -6.40 20.12 13.31
N ILE A 101 -7.36 19.51 12.59
CA ILE A 101 -7.12 18.84 11.32
C ILE A 101 -6.76 19.84 10.23
N GLU A 102 -7.40 21.00 10.21
CA GLU A 102 -7.12 22.08 9.26
C GLU A 102 -5.62 22.44 9.26
N THR A 103 -5.06 22.68 10.45
CA THR A 103 -3.64 23.03 10.61
C THR A 103 -2.73 21.90 10.09
N ALA A 104 -3.06 20.65 10.42
CA ALA A 104 -2.31 19.48 9.96
C ALA A 104 -2.37 19.33 8.43
N ILE A 105 -3.53 19.53 7.79
CA ILE A 105 -3.70 19.53 6.33
C ILE A 105 -2.85 20.61 5.68
N ARG A 106 -2.88 21.83 6.20
CA ARG A 106 -2.09 22.97 5.68
C ARG A 106 -0.60 22.70 5.71
N VAL A 107 -0.09 22.15 6.83
CA VAL A 107 1.34 21.78 6.94
C VAL A 107 1.68 20.67 5.97
N MET A 108 0.83 19.66 5.85
CA MET A 108 1.09 18.52 4.95
C MET A 108 1.04 18.92 3.47
N ALA A 109 0.27 19.94 3.10
CA ALA A 109 0.20 20.44 1.73
C ALA A 109 1.57 20.84 1.17
N PHE A 110 2.51 21.33 2.01
CA PHE A 110 3.88 21.65 1.57
C PHE A 110 4.63 20.44 1.00
N CYS A 111 4.29 19.23 1.42
CA CYS A 111 4.88 18.01 0.87
C CYS A 111 4.59 17.87 -0.64
N LEU A 112 3.40 18.31 -1.09
CA LEU A 112 3.01 18.26 -2.50
C LEU A 112 3.86 19.15 -3.40
N LEU A 113 4.54 20.15 -2.86
CA LEU A 113 5.47 20.98 -3.63
C LEU A 113 6.82 20.31 -3.88
N ILE A 114 7.16 19.24 -3.16
CA ILE A 114 8.50 18.63 -3.23
C ILE A 114 8.42 17.18 -3.73
N VAL A 115 7.53 16.37 -3.16
CA VAL A 115 7.48 14.92 -3.41
C VAL A 115 7.23 14.56 -4.88
N PRO A 116 6.35 15.25 -5.64
CA PRO A 116 6.14 14.94 -7.05
C PRO A 116 7.37 15.16 -7.92
N PHE A 117 8.16 16.19 -7.64
CA PHE A 117 9.43 16.44 -8.35
C PHE A 117 10.47 15.36 -8.06
N LEU A 118 10.55 14.90 -6.81
CA LEU A 118 11.40 13.77 -6.45
C LEU A 118 10.99 12.51 -7.24
N SER A 119 9.69 12.23 -7.29
CA SER A 119 9.14 11.07 -8.00
C SER A 119 9.43 11.12 -9.51
N LEU A 120 9.23 12.28 -10.15
CA LEU A 120 9.59 12.47 -11.56
C LEU A 120 11.08 12.22 -11.81
N ARG A 121 11.94 12.75 -10.94
CA ARG A 121 13.39 12.55 -11.05
C ARG A 121 13.79 11.10 -10.93
N ARG A 122 13.14 10.35 -10.04
CA ARG A 122 13.30 8.89 -9.93
C ARG A 122 12.88 8.21 -11.23
N GLY A 123 11.71 8.57 -11.77
CA GLY A 123 11.22 8.03 -13.05
C GLY A 123 12.20 8.27 -14.19
N TYR A 124 12.78 9.46 -14.28
CA TYR A 124 13.81 9.78 -15.27
C TYR A 124 15.05 8.88 -15.15
N LEU A 125 15.60 8.75 -13.94
CA LEU A 125 16.77 7.89 -13.70
C LEU A 125 16.48 6.39 -13.92
N GLN A 126 15.29 5.93 -13.55
CA GLN A 126 14.85 4.55 -13.83
C GLN A 126 14.72 4.30 -15.33
N GLY A 127 14.23 5.27 -16.11
CA GLY A 127 14.20 5.21 -17.57
C GLY A 127 15.58 5.01 -18.20
N HIS A 128 16.61 5.60 -17.61
CA HIS A 128 18.02 5.40 -17.97
C HIS A 128 18.67 4.17 -17.31
N LYS A 129 17.89 3.27 -16.71
CA LYS A 129 18.37 2.05 -16.01
C LYS A 129 19.22 2.30 -14.75
N PHE A 130 19.29 3.52 -14.23
CA PHE A 130 19.95 3.85 -12.95
C PHE A 130 19.08 3.50 -11.73
N ILE A 131 18.56 2.26 -11.68
CA ILE A 131 17.62 1.79 -10.66
C ILE A 131 18.23 1.89 -9.25
N ALA A 132 19.51 1.53 -9.10
CA ALA A 132 20.21 1.57 -7.81
C ALA A 132 20.27 2.99 -7.21
N VAL A 133 20.43 4.03 -8.03
CA VAL A 133 20.44 5.43 -7.55
C VAL A 133 19.06 5.85 -7.08
N ALA A 134 18.01 5.49 -7.84
CA ALA A 134 16.63 5.74 -7.45
C ALA A 134 16.27 5.03 -6.13
N SER A 135 16.64 3.76 -5.96
CA SER A 135 16.40 2.99 -4.74
C SER A 135 17.14 3.56 -3.54
N ARG A 136 18.42 3.96 -3.68
CA ARG A 136 19.16 4.63 -2.60
C ARG A 136 18.50 5.93 -2.17
N SER A 137 17.95 6.70 -3.11
CA SER A 137 17.21 7.93 -2.78
C SER A 137 15.96 7.64 -1.92
N GLN A 138 15.28 6.49 -2.12
CA GLN A 138 14.15 6.07 -1.30
C GLN A 138 14.60 5.76 0.14
N VAL A 139 15.74 5.08 0.29
CA VAL A 139 16.29 4.79 1.63
C VAL A 139 16.64 6.08 2.37
N ILE A 140 17.29 7.04 1.69
CA ILE A 140 17.64 8.35 2.27
C ILE A 140 16.36 9.11 2.67
N GLU A 141 15.36 9.17 1.77
CA GLU A 141 14.07 9.80 2.08
C GLU A 141 13.44 9.21 3.34
N GLN A 142 13.37 7.87 3.44
CA GLN A 142 12.74 7.23 4.59
C GLN A 142 13.56 7.41 5.87
N ALA A 143 14.88 7.35 5.81
CA ALA A 143 15.74 7.56 6.97
C ALA A 143 15.58 8.97 7.53
N VAL A 144 15.64 9.99 6.68
CA VAL A 144 15.45 11.39 7.09
C VAL A 144 14.02 11.63 7.57
N ARG A 145 13.00 11.11 6.87
CA ARG A 145 11.61 11.19 7.29
C ARG A 145 11.42 10.62 8.70
N ILE A 146 11.92 9.41 8.96
CA ILE A 146 11.81 8.74 10.26
C ILE A 146 12.50 9.56 11.34
N ALA A 147 13.69 10.09 11.08
CA ALA A 147 14.41 10.94 12.02
C ALA A 147 13.60 12.21 12.38
N VAL A 148 13.06 12.91 11.37
CA VAL A 148 12.24 14.11 11.61
C VAL A 148 10.93 13.78 12.33
N VAL A 149 10.26 12.69 11.94
CA VAL A 149 9.03 12.23 12.59
C VAL A 149 9.27 11.96 14.08
N LEU A 150 10.30 11.19 14.41
CA LEU A 150 10.55 10.78 15.80
C LEU A 150 11.17 11.92 16.63
N VAL A 151 12.26 12.51 16.14
CA VAL A 151 12.97 13.56 16.89
C VAL A 151 12.12 14.83 16.93
N GLY A 152 11.53 15.25 15.82
CA GLY A 152 10.70 16.45 15.75
C GLY A 152 9.48 16.36 16.67
N SER A 153 8.73 15.25 16.63
CA SER A 153 7.58 15.06 17.51
C SER A 153 7.98 14.94 18.98
N TYR A 154 9.07 14.23 19.29
CA TYR A 154 9.57 14.07 20.65
C TYR A 154 10.00 15.43 21.24
N VAL A 155 10.79 16.20 20.49
CA VAL A 155 11.25 17.54 20.93
C VAL A 155 10.05 18.48 21.10
N ALA A 156 9.11 18.51 20.15
CA ALA A 156 7.95 19.38 20.23
C ALA A 156 7.06 19.08 21.44
N ILE A 157 6.78 17.78 21.71
CA ILE A 157 5.83 17.39 22.76
C ILE A 157 6.50 17.26 24.13
N ARG A 158 7.68 16.62 24.21
CA ARG A 158 8.30 16.27 25.50
C ARG A 158 9.32 17.30 25.99
N VAL A 159 10.04 17.97 25.09
CA VAL A 159 11.08 18.95 25.45
C VAL A 159 10.50 20.36 25.50
N LEU A 160 9.82 20.78 24.41
CA LEU A 160 9.29 22.14 24.28
C LEU A 160 7.86 22.30 24.80
N GLN A 161 7.16 21.19 25.10
CA GLN A 161 5.78 21.16 25.61
C GLN A 161 4.79 21.99 24.77
N LEU A 162 4.98 22.02 23.43
CA LEU A 162 4.17 22.81 22.49
C LEU A 162 2.79 22.16 22.17
N GLY A 163 2.49 21.02 22.80
CA GLY A 163 1.24 20.29 22.59
C GLY A 163 1.28 19.28 21.44
N THR A 164 0.28 18.39 21.46
CA THR A 164 0.19 17.23 20.53
C THR A 164 0.03 17.65 19.08
N VAL A 165 -0.77 18.69 18.79
CA VAL A 165 -1.01 19.20 17.43
C VAL A 165 0.30 19.62 16.76
N THR A 166 1.12 20.40 17.48
CA THR A 166 2.42 20.85 16.97
C THR A 166 3.35 19.66 16.73
N GLY A 167 3.36 18.67 17.62
CA GLY A 167 4.12 17.44 17.42
C GLY A 167 3.70 16.64 16.18
N VAL A 168 2.40 16.58 15.90
CA VAL A 168 1.87 15.98 14.67
C VAL A 168 2.27 16.78 13.43
N CYS A 169 2.22 18.11 13.49
CA CYS A 169 2.67 18.98 12.39
C CYS A 169 4.15 18.77 12.06
N PHE A 170 5.03 18.64 13.07
CA PHE A 170 6.43 18.27 12.86
C PHE A 170 6.58 16.90 12.23
N ALA A 171 5.77 15.90 12.65
CA ALA A 171 5.78 14.58 12.03
C ALA A 171 5.38 14.65 10.55
N LEU A 172 4.32 15.38 10.22
CA LEU A 172 3.85 15.55 8.85
C LEU A 172 4.87 16.26 7.96
N SER A 173 5.58 17.28 8.50
CA SER A 173 6.65 17.98 7.78
C SER A 173 7.83 17.06 7.43
N GLY A 174 8.01 15.95 8.15
CA GLY A 174 9.05 14.96 7.89
C GLY A 174 9.02 14.39 6.47
N ALA A 175 7.84 14.32 5.85
CA ALA A 175 7.71 13.88 4.47
C ALA A 175 8.33 14.89 3.49
N ALA A 176 8.14 16.19 3.71
CA ALA A 176 8.74 17.24 2.89
C ALA A 176 10.27 17.29 3.05
N VAL A 177 10.74 17.23 4.31
CA VAL A 177 12.18 17.27 4.63
C VAL A 177 12.90 16.03 4.06
N GLY A 178 12.31 14.84 4.23
CA GLY A 178 12.84 13.60 3.65
C GLY A 178 12.91 13.65 2.13
N ALA A 179 11.85 14.14 1.48
CA ALA A 179 11.81 14.31 0.04
C ALA A 179 12.83 15.33 -0.46
N ALA A 180 13.03 16.45 0.23
CA ALA A 180 14.03 17.44 -0.10
C ALA A 180 15.45 16.88 -0.02
N ALA A 181 15.78 16.14 1.04
CA ALA A 181 17.08 15.48 1.19
C ALA A 181 17.34 14.47 0.07
N ALA A 182 16.35 13.64 -0.27
CA ALA A 182 16.44 12.69 -1.37
C ALA A 182 16.59 13.37 -2.74
N LEU A 183 15.88 14.48 -2.97
CA LEU A 183 15.96 15.27 -4.19
C LEU A 183 17.36 15.87 -4.36
N LEU A 184 17.93 16.43 -3.30
CA LEU A 184 19.31 16.93 -3.27
C LEU A 184 20.32 15.83 -3.61
N TYR A 185 20.17 14.66 -2.99
CA TYR A 185 21.01 13.50 -3.33
C TYR A 185 20.95 13.15 -4.82
N LEU A 186 19.72 13.05 -5.37
CA LEU A 186 19.53 12.75 -6.79
C LEU A 186 20.11 13.84 -7.69
N GLN A 187 20.01 15.11 -7.29
CA GLN A 187 20.54 16.23 -8.07
C GLN A 187 22.06 16.19 -8.15
N VAL A 188 22.73 15.96 -7.03
CA VAL A 188 24.19 15.82 -6.97
C VAL A 188 24.65 14.60 -7.79
N LYS A 189 23.98 13.46 -7.63
CA LYS A 189 24.35 12.22 -8.33
C LYS A 189 24.11 12.33 -9.84
N SER A 190 22.98 12.89 -10.28
CA SER A 190 22.67 13.03 -11.70
C SER A 190 23.62 14.01 -12.40
N ARG A 191 24.05 15.09 -11.74
CA ARG A 191 25.07 15.99 -12.28
C ARG A 191 26.41 15.28 -12.52
N ARG A 192 26.84 14.43 -11.58
CA ARG A 192 28.09 13.66 -11.71
C ARG A 192 28.01 12.54 -12.75
N SER A 193 26.82 12.03 -13.04
CA SER A 193 26.61 10.94 -14.01
C SER A 193 26.04 11.44 -15.34
N ALA A 194 25.96 12.73 -15.57
CA ALA A 194 25.33 13.30 -16.77
C ALA A 194 25.97 12.81 -18.09
N ALA A 195 27.29 12.59 -18.10
CA ALA A 195 28.01 12.05 -19.26
C ALA A 195 27.62 10.60 -19.62
N LEU A 196 27.00 9.85 -18.70
CA LEU A 196 26.60 8.46 -18.90
C LEU A 196 25.19 8.31 -19.49
N PHE A 197 24.41 9.39 -19.55
CA PHE A 197 23.03 9.34 -20.03
C PHE A 197 22.89 9.22 -21.55
N HIS A 198 23.87 9.72 -22.31
CA HIS A 198 23.81 9.80 -23.77
C HIS A 198 25.07 9.17 -24.37
N THR A 199 25.10 7.84 -24.42
CA THR A 199 26.27 7.08 -24.95
C THR A 199 26.11 6.63 -26.39
N GLY A 200 24.95 6.84 -27.01
CA GLY A 200 24.65 6.45 -28.39
C GLY A 200 24.63 7.64 -29.35
N GLU A 201 24.59 7.34 -30.65
CA GLU A 201 24.41 8.36 -31.71
C GLU A 201 23.01 8.97 -31.66
N CYS A 202 22.91 10.28 -31.83
CA CYS A 202 21.63 10.97 -31.90
C CYS A 202 21.02 10.77 -33.30
N THR A 203 19.85 10.15 -33.36
CA THR A 203 19.14 9.86 -34.61
C THR A 203 18.17 10.97 -35.03
N GLU A 204 17.97 11.98 -34.16
CA GLU A 204 17.04 13.09 -34.41
C GLU A 204 17.73 14.38 -34.76
N THR A 205 17.17 15.10 -35.74
CA THR A 205 17.50 16.50 -36.04
C THR A 205 16.63 17.47 -35.23
N HIS A 206 15.39 17.12 -34.96
CA HIS A 206 14.43 17.93 -34.22
C HIS A 206 13.60 17.10 -33.24
N ALA A 207 13.30 17.69 -32.08
CA ALA A 207 12.45 17.04 -31.08
C ALA A 207 10.98 16.94 -31.57
N ALA A 208 10.28 15.84 -31.18
CA ALA A 208 8.87 15.63 -31.50
C ALA A 208 7.97 16.79 -31.01
N PRO A 209 6.84 17.07 -31.67
CA PRO A 209 5.88 18.11 -31.24
C PRO A 209 5.40 17.91 -29.79
N ARG A 210 5.18 19.04 -29.09
CA ARG A 210 4.71 19.02 -27.68
C ARG A 210 3.40 18.25 -27.50
N SER A 211 2.45 18.41 -28.43
CA SER A 211 1.14 17.75 -28.40
C SER A 211 1.26 16.22 -28.45
N VAL A 212 2.18 15.70 -29.25
CA VAL A 212 2.42 14.25 -29.38
C VAL A 212 2.98 13.70 -28.07
N ILE A 213 3.96 14.39 -27.48
CA ILE A 213 4.59 13.98 -26.21
C ILE A 213 3.56 14.02 -25.08
N LEU A 214 2.80 15.11 -24.94
CA LEU A 214 1.76 15.25 -23.91
C LEU A 214 0.69 14.17 -24.05
N ARG A 215 0.18 13.92 -25.27
CA ARG A 215 -0.80 12.86 -25.51
C ARG A 215 -0.26 11.49 -25.08
N ARG A 216 1.00 11.20 -25.31
CA ARG A 216 1.65 9.95 -24.85
C ARG A 216 1.75 9.90 -23.32
N ILE A 217 2.22 10.98 -22.69
CA ILE A 217 2.26 11.07 -21.22
C ILE A 217 0.89 10.77 -20.64
N PHE A 218 -0.16 11.48 -21.09
CA PHE A 218 -1.53 11.27 -20.59
C PHE A 218 -2.04 9.85 -20.83
N SER A 219 -1.80 9.30 -22.03
CA SER A 219 -2.24 7.92 -22.34
C SER A 219 -1.59 6.86 -21.42
N CYS A 220 -0.31 7.04 -21.09
CA CYS A 220 0.40 6.14 -20.19
C CYS A 220 -0.02 6.35 -18.72
N CYS A 221 -0.22 7.62 -18.29
CA CYS A 221 -0.52 7.95 -16.90
C CYS A 221 -1.93 7.56 -16.48
N LEU A 222 -2.93 7.80 -17.36
CA LEU A 222 -4.34 7.80 -16.96
C LEU A 222 -4.78 6.50 -16.28
N THR A 223 -4.42 5.36 -16.83
CA THR A 223 -4.77 4.05 -16.26
C THR A 223 -4.14 3.82 -14.89
N ILE A 224 -2.87 4.21 -14.75
CA ILE A 224 -2.11 4.02 -13.50
C ILE A 224 -2.67 4.93 -12.41
N VAL A 225 -2.92 6.21 -12.75
CA VAL A 225 -3.50 7.20 -11.82
C VAL A 225 -4.87 6.75 -11.31
N ILE A 226 -5.77 6.32 -12.21
CA ILE A 226 -7.12 5.87 -11.81
C ILE A 226 -7.05 4.70 -10.83
N VAL A 227 -6.20 3.70 -11.08
CA VAL A 227 -6.07 2.54 -10.20
C VAL A 227 -5.45 2.92 -8.85
N SER A 228 -4.44 3.81 -8.84
CA SER A 228 -3.82 4.29 -7.60
C SER A 228 -4.79 5.13 -6.78
N MET A 229 -5.49 6.07 -7.42
CA MET A 229 -6.51 6.89 -6.75
C MET A 229 -7.64 6.05 -6.16
N ALA A 230 -8.05 4.97 -6.82
CA ALA A 230 -9.13 4.12 -6.33
C ALA A 230 -8.84 3.60 -4.91
N ASN A 231 -7.59 3.19 -4.62
CA ASN A 231 -7.21 2.73 -3.27
C ASN A 231 -7.28 3.85 -2.23
N SER A 232 -6.81 5.06 -2.57
CA SER A 232 -6.88 6.21 -1.66
C SER A 232 -8.31 6.70 -1.45
N ILE A 233 -9.15 6.64 -2.50
CA ILE A 233 -10.58 6.92 -2.40
C ILE A 233 -11.28 5.89 -1.49
N TYR A 234 -10.93 4.59 -1.60
CA TYR A 234 -11.41 3.56 -0.69
C TYR A 234 -11.18 3.97 0.77
N ASN A 235 -9.93 4.28 1.13
CA ASN A 235 -9.59 4.67 2.50
C ASN A 235 -10.32 5.91 2.98
N LEU A 236 -10.50 6.92 2.10
CA LEU A 236 -11.23 8.15 2.44
C LEU A 236 -12.72 7.90 2.64
N VAL A 237 -13.34 7.11 1.77
CA VAL A 237 -14.76 6.74 1.86
C VAL A 237 -15.02 5.93 3.11
N ASP A 238 -14.24 4.87 3.34
CA ASP A 238 -14.37 4.02 4.53
C ASP A 238 -14.22 4.85 5.81
N MET A 239 -13.22 5.73 5.86
CA MET A 239 -13.01 6.62 7.01
C MET A 239 -14.22 7.54 7.24
N LYS A 240 -14.73 8.19 6.19
CA LYS A 240 -15.89 9.09 6.30
C LYS A 240 -17.15 8.33 6.69
N MET A 241 -17.44 7.18 6.06
CA MET A 241 -18.63 6.38 6.34
C MET A 241 -18.58 5.80 7.77
N LEU A 242 -17.39 5.42 8.23
CA LEU A 242 -17.19 4.95 9.60
C LEU A 242 -17.45 6.06 10.63
N LEU A 243 -16.88 7.26 10.42
CA LEU A 243 -17.11 8.43 11.27
C LEU A 243 -18.62 8.77 11.32
N LEU A 244 -19.26 8.89 10.17
CA LEU A 244 -20.67 9.23 10.06
C LEU A 244 -21.59 8.16 10.67
N GLY A 245 -21.33 6.89 10.35
CA GLY A 245 -22.15 5.77 10.80
C GLY A 245 -22.11 5.58 12.31
N LEU A 246 -20.90 5.59 12.91
CA LEU A 246 -20.73 5.40 14.35
C LEU A 246 -21.31 6.57 15.16
N HIS A 247 -21.10 7.80 14.70
CA HIS A 247 -21.68 8.98 15.34
C HIS A 247 -23.24 8.90 15.36
N ARG A 248 -23.86 8.52 14.24
CA ARG A 248 -25.32 8.41 14.12
C ARG A 248 -25.96 7.32 14.99
N ILE A 249 -25.20 6.27 15.32
CA ILE A 249 -25.68 5.19 16.22
C ILE A 249 -25.36 5.44 17.70
N GLY A 250 -24.81 6.63 18.04
CA GLY A 250 -24.63 7.08 19.41
C GLY A 250 -23.27 6.76 20.03
N PHE A 251 -22.23 6.44 19.24
CA PHE A 251 -20.88 6.41 19.76
C PHE A 251 -20.40 7.82 20.10
N THR A 252 -19.60 7.94 21.15
CA THR A 252 -18.97 9.23 21.50
C THR A 252 -18.04 9.69 20.40
N ASP A 253 -17.90 11.00 20.22
CA ASP A 253 -17.04 11.58 19.19
C ASP A 253 -15.60 11.10 19.31
N GLU A 254 -15.07 11.00 20.55
CA GLU A 254 -13.73 10.51 20.82
C GLU A 254 -13.55 9.04 20.40
N ALA A 255 -14.50 8.16 20.78
CA ALA A 255 -14.46 6.74 20.38
C ALA A 255 -14.55 6.59 18.87
N THR A 256 -15.44 7.34 18.22
CA THR A 256 -15.63 7.33 16.77
C THR A 256 -14.36 7.74 16.04
N GLN A 257 -13.73 8.84 16.46
CA GLN A 257 -12.48 9.33 15.89
C GLN A 257 -11.33 8.32 16.09
N THR A 258 -11.23 7.73 17.28
CA THR A 258 -10.22 6.72 17.58
C THR A 258 -10.39 5.49 16.70
N ILE A 259 -11.60 4.93 16.58
CA ILE A 259 -11.91 3.78 15.72
C ILE A 259 -11.55 4.08 14.28
N ALA A 260 -11.94 5.24 13.76
CA ALA A 260 -11.64 5.64 12.39
C ALA A 260 -10.13 5.76 12.13
N SER A 261 -9.36 6.32 13.08
CA SER A 261 -7.90 6.42 12.95
C SER A 261 -7.21 5.06 13.00
N VAL A 262 -7.67 4.18 13.88
CA VAL A 262 -7.19 2.80 14.01
C VAL A 262 -7.41 2.04 12.71
N ALA A 263 -8.63 2.09 12.16
CA ALA A 263 -9.01 1.37 10.95
C ALA A 263 -8.28 1.90 9.70
N SER A 264 -8.21 3.22 9.53
CA SER A 264 -7.70 3.84 8.28
C SER A 264 -6.19 4.05 8.25
N THR A 265 -5.50 4.07 9.38
CA THR A 265 -4.08 4.42 9.42
C THR A 265 -3.21 3.43 10.19
N TRP A 266 -3.58 3.06 11.42
CA TRP A 266 -2.69 2.29 12.27
C TRP A 266 -2.68 0.80 11.91
N ILE A 267 -3.84 0.21 11.68
CA ILE A 267 -3.95 -1.19 11.23
C ILE A 267 -3.34 -1.41 9.84
N PRO A 268 -3.56 -0.56 8.82
CA PRO A 268 -2.85 -0.69 7.56
C PRO A 268 -1.33 -0.73 7.68
N LYS A 269 -0.74 -0.01 8.64
CA LYS A 269 0.73 -0.07 8.89
C LYS A 269 1.20 -1.43 9.41
N ILE A 270 0.41 -2.10 10.26
CA ILE A 270 0.68 -3.49 10.67
C ILE A 270 0.49 -4.43 9.48
N SER A 271 -0.60 -4.25 8.75
CA SER A 271 -0.98 -5.07 7.59
C SER A 271 -0.02 -4.96 6.42
N MET A 272 0.86 -3.94 6.36
CA MET A 272 1.92 -3.85 5.34
C MET A 272 2.81 -5.08 5.29
N ILE A 273 2.94 -5.83 6.37
CA ILE A 273 3.66 -7.11 6.41
C ILE A 273 3.03 -8.09 5.41
N LEU A 274 1.69 -8.17 5.38
CA LEU A 274 0.95 -9.02 4.45
C LEU A 274 0.95 -8.46 3.02
N VAL A 275 0.79 -7.15 2.87
CA VAL A 275 0.70 -6.47 1.56
C VAL A 275 2.05 -6.47 0.81
N ALA A 276 3.17 -6.48 1.52
CA ALA A 276 4.50 -6.51 0.92
C ALA A 276 4.75 -7.76 0.04
N LEU A 277 4.16 -8.89 0.40
CA LEU A 277 4.31 -10.14 -0.35
C LEU A 277 3.72 -10.06 -1.77
N PRO A 278 2.43 -9.72 -1.98
CA PRO A 278 1.87 -9.60 -3.32
C PRO A 278 2.55 -8.50 -4.14
N LEU A 279 2.97 -7.40 -3.54
CA LEU A 279 3.70 -6.34 -4.23
C LEU A 279 5.07 -6.82 -4.73
N GLY A 280 5.82 -7.55 -3.90
CA GLY A 280 7.11 -8.14 -4.29
C GLY A 280 6.97 -9.16 -5.41
N LEU A 281 5.99 -10.04 -5.33
CA LEU A 281 5.70 -11.05 -6.36
C LEU A 281 5.28 -10.40 -7.68
N THR A 282 4.38 -9.44 -7.64
CA THR A 282 3.87 -8.79 -8.86
C THR A 282 4.96 -7.99 -9.57
N SER A 283 5.80 -7.26 -8.83
CA SER A 283 6.90 -6.48 -9.41
C SER A 283 7.94 -7.36 -10.12
N SER A 284 8.18 -8.58 -9.63
CA SER A 284 9.13 -9.51 -10.24
C SER A 284 8.53 -10.29 -11.43
N ILE A 285 7.25 -10.64 -11.39
CA ILE A 285 6.60 -11.51 -12.40
C ILE A 285 5.99 -10.69 -13.54
N ALA A 286 5.57 -9.45 -13.31
CA ALA A 286 4.89 -8.61 -14.30
C ALA A 286 5.69 -8.42 -15.62
N PRO A 287 7.01 -8.13 -15.62
CA PRO A 287 7.79 -8.03 -16.85
C PRO A 287 7.81 -9.33 -17.64
N HIS A 288 7.95 -10.47 -16.97
CA HIS A 288 7.96 -11.78 -17.61
C HIS A 288 6.59 -12.17 -18.17
N MET A 289 5.48 -11.69 -17.57
CA MET A 289 4.14 -11.86 -18.13
C MET A 289 3.97 -11.03 -19.41
N ALA A 290 4.43 -9.78 -19.39
CA ALA A 290 4.39 -8.90 -20.55
C ALA A 290 5.19 -9.47 -21.74
N GLU A 291 6.39 -9.99 -21.48
CA GLU A 291 7.23 -10.66 -22.46
C GLU A 291 6.54 -11.89 -23.07
N SER A 292 5.98 -12.78 -22.22
CA SER A 292 5.24 -13.96 -22.71
C SER A 292 4.01 -13.56 -23.53
N TYR A 293 3.32 -12.50 -23.14
CA TYR A 293 2.17 -11.99 -23.89
C TYR A 293 2.58 -11.43 -25.26
N ALA A 294 3.67 -10.66 -25.31
CA ALA A 294 4.22 -10.12 -26.57
C ALA A 294 4.67 -11.24 -27.52
N ALA A 295 5.20 -12.34 -26.98
CA ALA A 295 5.56 -13.54 -27.75
C ALA A 295 4.34 -14.41 -28.16
N GLY A 296 3.11 -14.01 -27.81
CA GLY A 296 1.89 -14.79 -28.10
C GLY A 296 1.65 -16.00 -27.19
N ASP A 297 2.53 -16.25 -26.20
CA ASP A 297 2.43 -17.39 -25.28
C ASP A 297 1.42 -17.13 -24.15
N ARG A 298 0.12 -17.27 -24.49
CA ARG A 298 -0.98 -17.15 -23.51
C ARG A 298 -0.92 -18.22 -22.42
N LYS A 299 -0.41 -19.41 -22.73
CA LYS A 299 -0.26 -20.51 -21.75
C LYS A 299 0.82 -20.16 -20.74
N GLY A 300 1.92 -19.55 -21.17
CA GLY A 300 2.99 -19.05 -20.30
C GLY A 300 2.51 -17.97 -19.35
N VAL A 301 1.70 -17.00 -19.83
CA VAL A 301 1.09 -15.97 -18.97
C VAL A 301 0.19 -16.62 -17.91
N ASN A 302 -0.69 -17.56 -18.31
CA ASN A 302 -1.57 -18.28 -17.38
C ASN A 302 -0.78 -19.10 -16.35
N ARG A 303 0.31 -19.75 -16.75
CA ARG A 303 1.19 -20.50 -15.85
C ARG A 303 1.84 -19.59 -14.82
N LYS A 304 2.40 -18.44 -15.25
CA LYS A 304 3.02 -17.44 -14.35
C LYS A 304 2.00 -16.83 -13.39
N PHE A 305 0.79 -16.54 -13.84
CA PHE A 305 -0.31 -16.09 -13.00
C PHE A 305 -0.66 -17.10 -11.89
N ASN A 306 -0.85 -18.38 -12.26
CA ASN A 306 -1.14 -19.43 -11.28
C ASN A 306 0.03 -19.65 -10.31
N GLN A 307 1.27 -19.52 -10.77
CA GLN A 307 2.45 -19.60 -9.91
C GLN A 307 2.49 -18.44 -8.91
N ALA A 308 2.19 -17.20 -9.35
CA ALA A 308 2.10 -16.04 -8.47
C ALA A 308 1.01 -16.23 -7.40
N LEU A 309 -0.19 -16.66 -7.78
CA LEU A 309 -1.26 -16.95 -6.82
C LEU A 309 -0.90 -18.12 -5.89
N GLY A 310 -0.27 -19.16 -6.40
CA GLY A 310 0.19 -20.30 -5.60
C GLY A 310 1.19 -19.87 -4.53
N THR A 311 2.20 -19.06 -4.90
CA THR A 311 3.18 -18.49 -3.97
C THR A 311 2.50 -17.61 -2.91
N LEU A 312 1.54 -16.80 -3.36
CA LEU A 312 0.75 -15.95 -2.47
C LEU A 312 -0.01 -16.78 -1.43
N PHE A 313 -0.75 -17.82 -1.85
CA PHE A 313 -1.50 -18.65 -0.92
C PHE A 313 -0.59 -19.43 0.03
N LEU A 314 0.55 -19.94 -0.45
CA LEU A 314 1.52 -20.66 0.37
C LEU A 314 2.04 -19.80 1.54
N LEU A 315 2.25 -18.50 1.32
CA LEU A 315 2.83 -17.61 2.32
C LEU A 315 1.76 -16.83 3.09
N LEU A 316 0.75 -16.31 2.39
CA LEU A 316 -0.20 -15.37 2.98
C LEU A 316 -1.24 -16.05 3.88
N LEU A 317 -1.66 -17.30 3.57
CA LEU A 317 -2.64 -18.01 4.40
C LEU A 317 -2.16 -18.23 5.83
N PRO A 318 -0.98 -18.85 6.09
CA PRO A 318 -0.51 -19.04 7.46
C PRO A 318 -0.23 -17.71 8.16
N LEU A 319 0.31 -16.71 7.44
CA LEU A 319 0.56 -15.38 8.02
C LEU A 319 -0.73 -14.67 8.42
N SER A 320 -1.77 -14.77 7.59
CA SER A 320 -3.08 -14.15 7.89
C SER A 320 -3.79 -14.85 9.05
N VAL A 321 -3.77 -16.18 9.10
CA VAL A 321 -4.34 -16.94 10.23
C VAL A 321 -3.56 -16.65 11.51
N GLY A 322 -2.23 -16.57 11.45
CA GLY A 322 -1.40 -16.13 12.57
C GLY A 322 -1.74 -14.72 13.04
N MET A 323 -1.93 -13.77 12.10
CA MET A 323 -2.33 -12.40 12.42
C MET A 323 -3.73 -12.32 13.04
N ILE A 324 -4.66 -13.18 12.62
CA ILE A 324 -6.00 -13.28 13.23
C ILE A 324 -5.92 -13.82 14.66
N LEU A 325 -5.14 -14.89 14.87
CA LEU A 325 -5.00 -15.54 16.16
C LEU A 325 -4.29 -14.63 17.19
N PHE A 326 -3.23 -13.97 16.75
CA PHE A 326 -2.42 -13.11 17.60
C PHE A 326 -2.75 -11.61 17.43
N ALA A 327 -3.96 -11.28 16.97
CA ALA A 327 -4.32 -9.89 16.68
C ALA A 327 -4.16 -8.98 17.90
N GLU A 328 -4.59 -9.42 19.08
CA GLU A 328 -4.49 -8.64 20.31
C GLU A 328 -3.04 -8.42 20.76
N PRO A 329 -2.21 -9.46 20.97
CA PRO A 329 -0.81 -9.25 21.35
C PRO A 329 -0.01 -8.51 20.27
N ILE A 330 -0.27 -8.73 18.98
CA ILE A 330 0.36 -7.95 17.89
C ILE A 330 0.00 -6.47 18.03
N TYR A 331 -1.30 -6.15 18.15
CA TYR A 331 -1.73 -4.77 18.27
C TYR A 331 -1.15 -4.11 19.52
N ARG A 332 -1.13 -4.82 20.64
CA ARG A 332 -0.56 -4.37 21.93
C ARG A 332 0.94 -4.07 21.83
N VAL A 333 1.72 -4.88 21.13
CA VAL A 333 3.14 -4.61 20.88
C VAL A 333 3.32 -3.29 20.10
N PHE A 334 2.49 -3.09 19.07
CA PHE A 334 2.65 -1.92 18.20
C PHE A 334 2.11 -0.63 18.83
N TYR A 335 0.91 -0.67 19.40
CA TYR A 335 0.17 0.56 19.75
C TYR A 335 -0.37 0.57 21.20
N GLY A 336 -0.13 -0.48 21.98
CA GLY A 336 -0.64 -0.59 23.32
C GLY A 336 -2.05 -1.21 23.38
N SER A 337 -2.70 -1.11 24.54
CA SER A 337 -4.04 -1.66 24.73
C SER A 337 -5.10 -0.75 24.12
N ASN A 338 -5.93 -1.30 23.25
CA ASN A 338 -7.06 -0.58 22.65
C ASN A 338 -8.18 -1.59 22.40
N PRO A 339 -9.42 -1.33 22.84
CA PRO A 339 -10.53 -2.28 22.76
C PRO A 339 -10.97 -2.61 21.33
N TYR A 340 -10.66 -1.74 20.36
CA TYR A 340 -11.09 -1.87 18.96
C TYR A 340 -10.02 -2.49 18.07
N GLY A 341 -8.74 -2.35 18.45
CA GLY A 341 -7.60 -2.64 17.58
C GLY A 341 -7.51 -4.09 17.13
N ALA A 342 -7.69 -5.04 18.05
CA ALA A 342 -7.56 -6.47 17.76
C ALA A 342 -8.61 -6.94 16.73
N SER A 343 -9.88 -6.61 16.95
CA SER A 343 -10.98 -7.04 16.07
C SER A 343 -10.89 -6.43 14.67
N ILE A 344 -10.52 -5.16 14.56
CA ILE A 344 -10.30 -4.53 13.24
C ILE A 344 -9.08 -5.14 12.54
N LEU A 345 -8.02 -5.49 13.27
CA LEU A 345 -6.84 -6.17 12.71
C LEU A 345 -7.19 -7.55 12.15
N GLN A 346 -8.06 -8.31 12.83
CA GLN A 346 -8.55 -9.61 12.35
C GLN A 346 -9.26 -9.46 10.99
N PHE A 347 -10.19 -8.53 10.87
CA PHE A 347 -10.87 -8.26 9.59
C PHE A 347 -9.90 -7.77 8.52
N SER A 348 -8.95 -6.91 8.87
CA SER A 348 -7.91 -6.44 7.95
C SER A 348 -7.07 -7.59 7.38
N ALA A 349 -6.75 -8.62 8.17
CA ALA A 349 -6.05 -9.80 7.67
C ALA A 349 -6.85 -10.53 6.58
N VAL A 350 -8.17 -10.66 6.74
CA VAL A 350 -9.06 -11.24 5.71
C VAL A 350 -9.12 -10.37 4.45
N ILE A 351 -9.29 -9.05 4.63
CA ILE A 351 -9.29 -8.07 3.53
C ILE A 351 -8.01 -8.19 2.70
N ASN A 352 -6.86 -8.32 3.36
CA ASN A 352 -5.55 -8.40 2.69
C ASN A 352 -5.38 -9.69 1.89
N VAL A 353 -5.92 -10.83 2.32
CA VAL A 353 -5.90 -12.08 1.53
C VAL A 353 -6.68 -11.88 0.23
N ILE A 354 -7.90 -11.37 0.32
CA ILE A 354 -8.79 -11.17 -0.83
C ILE A 354 -8.23 -10.08 -1.75
N GLY A 355 -7.81 -8.94 -1.19
CA GLY A 355 -7.22 -7.84 -1.92
C GLY A 355 -5.94 -8.22 -2.65
N SER A 356 -5.14 -9.14 -2.08
CA SER A 356 -3.92 -9.65 -2.72
C SER A 356 -4.22 -10.45 -3.99
N VAL A 357 -5.29 -11.24 -4.01
CA VAL A 357 -5.76 -11.93 -5.23
C VAL A 357 -6.14 -10.89 -6.29
N GLY A 358 -6.87 -9.84 -5.91
CA GLY A 358 -7.22 -8.72 -6.76
C GLY A 358 -5.98 -7.99 -7.31
N THR A 359 -4.97 -7.76 -6.47
CA THR A 359 -3.69 -7.12 -6.86
C THR A 359 -2.95 -7.93 -7.92
N VAL A 360 -2.79 -9.24 -7.73
CA VAL A 360 -2.13 -10.13 -8.72
C VAL A 360 -2.93 -10.17 -10.03
N ALA A 361 -4.27 -10.23 -9.96
CA ALA A 361 -5.13 -10.20 -11.14
C ALA A 361 -5.03 -8.86 -11.89
N SER A 362 -5.04 -7.73 -11.16
CA SER A 362 -4.91 -6.38 -11.71
C SER A 362 -3.58 -6.18 -12.43
N MET A 363 -2.47 -6.57 -11.80
CA MET A 363 -1.12 -6.48 -12.39
C MET A 363 -0.97 -7.37 -13.62
N THR A 364 -1.53 -8.58 -13.59
CA THR A 364 -1.56 -9.47 -14.77
C THR A 364 -2.31 -8.84 -15.93
N LEU A 365 -3.50 -8.28 -15.69
CA LEU A 365 -4.29 -7.60 -16.72
C LEU A 365 -3.60 -6.35 -17.26
N GLN A 366 -2.91 -5.58 -16.42
CA GLN A 366 -2.09 -4.45 -16.85
C GLN A 366 -0.93 -4.94 -17.73
N SER A 367 -0.24 -6.02 -17.36
CA SER A 367 0.87 -6.61 -18.14
C SER A 367 0.44 -7.11 -19.53
N VAL A 368 -0.82 -7.50 -19.69
CA VAL A 368 -1.38 -7.93 -20.99
C VAL A 368 -2.18 -6.80 -21.68
N ASN A 369 -1.91 -5.55 -21.31
CA ASN A 369 -2.49 -4.33 -21.92
C ASN A 369 -4.03 -4.25 -21.80
N ARG A 370 -4.60 -4.75 -20.70
CA ARG A 370 -6.03 -4.72 -20.36
C ARG A 370 -6.33 -3.82 -19.16
N GLY A 371 -5.54 -2.76 -18.96
CA GLY A 371 -5.67 -1.83 -17.83
C GLY A 371 -7.05 -1.15 -17.73
N LYS A 372 -7.73 -0.89 -18.87
CA LYS A 372 -9.11 -0.33 -18.86
C LYS A 372 -10.11 -1.22 -18.11
N ALA A 373 -9.99 -2.54 -18.26
CA ALA A 373 -10.84 -3.48 -17.53
C ALA A 373 -10.55 -3.44 -16.03
N VAL A 374 -9.28 -3.28 -15.64
CA VAL A 374 -8.90 -3.11 -14.23
C VAL A 374 -9.55 -1.88 -13.65
N CYS A 375 -9.41 -0.71 -14.30
CA CYS A 375 -10.04 0.54 -13.85
C CYS A 375 -11.55 0.37 -13.67
N PHE A 376 -12.24 -0.18 -14.65
CA PHE A 376 -13.70 -0.34 -14.64
C PHE A 376 -14.17 -1.22 -13.48
N TYR A 377 -13.55 -2.39 -13.29
CA TYR A 377 -13.96 -3.30 -12.22
C TYR A 377 -13.54 -2.83 -10.83
N THR A 378 -12.42 -2.11 -10.70
CA THR A 378 -12.03 -1.48 -9.43
C THR A 378 -13.02 -0.40 -9.02
N VAL A 379 -13.50 0.42 -9.95
CA VAL A 379 -14.52 1.44 -9.66
C VAL A 379 -15.86 0.80 -9.24
N ILE A 380 -16.25 -0.33 -9.84
CA ILE A 380 -17.47 -1.05 -9.43
C ILE A 380 -17.31 -1.56 -7.98
N GLY A 381 -16.16 -2.15 -7.64
CA GLY A 381 -15.91 -2.61 -6.27
C GLY A 381 -15.90 -1.49 -5.25
N LEU A 382 -15.29 -0.34 -5.61
CA LEU A 382 -15.32 0.86 -4.78
C LEU A 382 -16.75 1.39 -4.56
N ALA A 383 -17.54 1.46 -5.63
CA ALA A 383 -18.95 1.91 -5.52
C ALA A 383 -19.78 0.96 -4.66
N ALA A 384 -19.57 -0.36 -4.80
CA ALA A 384 -20.22 -1.36 -3.97
C ALA A 384 -19.83 -1.23 -2.49
N ASN A 385 -18.53 -1.04 -2.19
CA ASN A 385 -18.04 -0.78 -0.84
C ASN A 385 -18.74 0.44 -0.23
N ALA A 386 -18.64 1.59 -0.90
CA ALA A 386 -19.24 2.85 -0.42
C ALA A 386 -20.74 2.75 -0.17
N ALA A 387 -21.46 2.02 -1.03
CA ALA A 387 -22.90 1.82 -0.88
C ALA A 387 -23.27 0.88 0.30
N LEU A 388 -22.37 -0.04 0.64
CA LEU A 388 -22.59 -1.06 1.66
C LEU A 388 -22.09 -0.65 3.06
N ASP A 389 -21.21 0.35 3.19
CA ASP A 389 -20.63 0.75 4.48
C ASP A 389 -21.69 1.07 5.53
N LEU A 390 -22.55 2.05 5.28
CA LEU A 390 -23.61 2.43 6.22
C LEU A 390 -24.61 1.30 6.48
N PRO A 391 -25.15 0.59 5.46
CA PRO A 391 -26.04 -0.54 5.69
C PRO A 391 -25.44 -1.61 6.60
N PHE A 392 -24.17 -1.95 6.46
CA PHE A 392 -23.55 -2.95 7.31
C PHE A 392 -23.23 -2.43 8.71
N ILE A 393 -22.89 -1.16 8.90
CA ILE A 393 -22.76 -0.55 10.23
C ILE A 393 -24.08 -0.68 10.99
N TYR A 394 -25.21 -0.31 10.38
CA TYR A 394 -26.54 -0.43 10.98
C TYR A 394 -26.98 -1.87 11.18
N LEU A 395 -26.70 -2.76 10.24
CA LEU A 395 -27.02 -4.19 10.35
C LEU A 395 -26.27 -4.84 11.51
N PHE A 396 -24.98 -4.55 11.68
CA PHE A 396 -24.18 -5.08 12.79
C PHE A 396 -24.71 -4.56 14.14
N GLN A 397 -25.07 -3.27 14.21
CA GLN A 397 -25.73 -2.70 15.39
C GLN A 397 -27.03 -3.42 15.71
N TRP A 398 -27.88 -3.66 14.70
CA TRP A 398 -29.16 -4.36 14.88
C TRP A 398 -28.98 -5.81 15.33
N LEU A 399 -27.93 -6.51 14.86
CA LEU A 399 -27.58 -7.86 15.27
C LEU A 399 -26.90 -7.93 16.65
N GLY A 400 -26.62 -6.80 17.31
CA GLY A 400 -25.86 -6.75 18.56
C GLY A 400 -24.37 -7.04 18.38
N TRP A 401 -23.86 -6.97 17.15
CA TRP A 401 -22.44 -7.12 16.84
C TRP A 401 -21.73 -5.76 16.90
N PRO A 402 -20.37 -5.74 17.04
CA PRO A 402 -19.63 -4.50 17.04
C PRO A 402 -19.83 -3.73 15.72
N ALA A 403 -20.58 -2.63 15.76
CA ALA A 403 -21.01 -1.88 14.58
C ALA A 403 -19.84 -1.37 13.72
N TYR A 404 -18.72 -1.02 14.36
CA TYR A 404 -17.50 -0.56 13.65
C TYR A 404 -16.88 -1.62 12.72
N LEU A 405 -17.19 -2.91 12.92
CA LEU A 405 -16.76 -3.98 12.02
C LEU A 405 -17.60 -4.05 10.74
N GLY A 406 -18.76 -3.40 10.71
CA GLY A 406 -19.62 -3.34 9.53
C GLY A 406 -18.92 -2.70 8.33
N ALA A 407 -18.20 -1.60 8.53
CA ALA A 407 -17.40 -0.98 7.47
C ALA A 407 -16.24 -1.89 7.00
N SER A 408 -15.59 -2.61 7.92
CA SER A 408 -14.57 -3.59 7.53
C SER A 408 -15.17 -4.75 6.74
N PHE A 409 -16.39 -5.16 7.05
CA PHE A 409 -17.10 -6.22 6.34
C PHE A 409 -17.50 -5.77 4.93
N SER A 410 -17.97 -4.54 4.75
CA SER A 410 -18.26 -3.99 3.42
C SER A 410 -16.99 -3.92 2.55
N SER A 411 -15.83 -3.58 3.14
CA SER A 411 -14.55 -3.60 2.46
C SER A 411 -14.14 -5.01 2.01
N VAL A 412 -14.42 -6.05 2.82
CA VAL A 412 -14.26 -7.47 2.40
C VAL A 412 -15.08 -7.75 1.14
N LEU A 413 -16.36 -7.34 1.13
CA LEU A 413 -17.25 -7.59 0.00
C LEU A 413 -16.86 -6.79 -1.25
N GLY A 414 -16.50 -5.52 -1.11
CA GLY A 414 -16.04 -4.67 -2.22
C GLY A 414 -14.76 -5.22 -2.88
N GLN A 415 -13.79 -5.62 -2.08
CA GLN A 415 -12.55 -6.26 -2.54
C GLN A 415 -12.82 -7.65 -3.18
N ALA A 416 -13.71 -8.45 -2.57
CA ALA A 416 -14.11 -9.74 -3.13
C ALA A 416 -14.82 -9.61 -4.47
N LEU A 417 -15.72 -8.63 -4.59
CA LEU A 417 -16.40 -8.32 -5.85
C LEU A 417 -15.39 -7.90 -6.93
N THR A 418 -14.47 -7.01 -6.61
CA THR A 418 -13.40 -6.59 -7.52
C THR A 418 -12.58 -7.80 -7.99
N ALA A 419 -12.07 -8.60 -7.06
CA ALA A 419 -11.27 -9.78 -7.37
C ALA A 419 -12.06 -10.79 -8.24
N TRP A 420 -13.33 -11.05 -7.90
CA TRP A 420 -14.21 -11.94 -8.65
C TRP A 420 -14.45 -11.45 -10.09
N LEU A 421 -14.74 -10.14 -10.25
CA LEU A 421 -14.97 -9.55 -11.57
C LEU A 421 -13.72 -9.65 -12.47
N LEU A 422 -12.53 -9.34 -11.91
CA LEU A 422 -11.26 -9.47 -12.61
C LEU A 422 -10.97 -10.92 -13.02
N LEU A 423 -11.13 -11.88 -12.11
CA LEU A 423 -10.95 -13.31 -12.40
C LEU A 423 -11.97 -13.81 -13.43
N ARG A 424 -13.24 -13.37 -13.33
CA ARG A 424 -14.28 -13.71 -14.32
C ARG A 424 -13.93 -13.15 -15.71
N PHE A 425 -13.42 -11.94 -15.79
CA PHE A 425 -12.94 -11.36 -17.04
C PHE A 425 -11.77 -12.17 -17.62
N MET A 426 -10.78 -12.52 -16.80
CA MET A 426 -9.64 -13.35 -17.23
C MET A 426 -10.09 -14.71 -17.75
N LYS A 427 -11.05 -15.35 -17.05
CA LYS A 427 -11.61 -16.65 -17.48
C LYS A 427 -12.34 -16.54 -18.83
N ARG A 428 -13.17 -15.50 -19.01
CA ARG A 428 -14.03 -15.36 -20.21
C ARG A 428 -13.25 -14.84 -21.42
N GLN A 429 -12.45 -13.78 -21.24
CA GLN A 429 -11.79 -13.09 -22.35
C GLN A 429 -10.40 -13.66 -22.69
N LEU A 430 -9.66 -14.13 -21.70
CA LEU A 430 -8.31 -14.64 -21.87
C LEU A 430 -8.24 -16.17 -21.77
N ARG A 431 -9.37 -16.84 -21.46
CA ARG A 431 -9.49 -18.30 -21.28
C ARG A 431 -8.52 -18.87 -20.24
N PHE A 432 -8.28 -18.11 -19.15
CA PHE A 432 -7.41 -18.56 -18.06
C PHE A 432 -8.05 -19.70 -17.28
N THR A 433 -7.21 -20.62 -16.82
CA THR A 433 -7.57 -21.72 -15.93
C THR A 433 -6.94 -21.48 -14.57
N PHE A 434 -7.72 -21.63 -13.50
CA PHE A 434 -7.26 -21.37 -12.12
C PHE A 434 -7.02 -22.65 -11.32
N ARG A 435 -7.22 -23.83 -11.95
CA ARG A 435 -7.06 -25.13 -11.29
C ARG A 435 -5.72 -25.28 -10.54
N PRO A 436 -4.55 -24.88 -11.10
CA PRO A 436 -3.29 -24.98 -10.37
C PRO A 436 -3.26 -24.14 -9.09
N ALA A 437 -3.72 -22.88 -9.16
CA ALA A 437 -3.77 -21.98 -8.01
C ALA A 437 -4.73 -22.50 -6.92
N VAL A 438 -5.92 -22.98 -7.31
CA VAL A 438 -6.89 -23.60 -6.38
C VAL A 438 -6.30 -24.86 -5.72
N ARG A 439 -5.57 -25.67 -6.47
CA ARG A 439 -4.88 -26.86 -5.92
C ARG A 439 -3.85 -26.44 -4.86
N THR A 440 -3.03 -25.43 -5.14
CA THR A 440 -2.04 -24.92 -4.19
C THR A 440 -2.73 -24.30 -2.97
N PHE A 441 -3.84 -23.57 -3.16
CA PHE A 441 -4.66 -23.06 -2.05
C PHE A 441 -5.11 -24.20 -1.12
N LEU A 442 -5.74 -25.25 -1.66
CA LEU A 442 -6.22 -26.39 -0.86
C LEU A 442 -5.06 -27.12 -0.15
N ARG A 443 -3.91 -27.27 -0.83
CA ARG A 443 -2.71 -27.89 -0.26
C ARG A 443 -2.04 -27.05 0.81
N SER A 444 -2.18 -25.72 0.77
CA SER A 444 -1.69 -24.81 1.81
C SER A 444 -2.69 -24.64 2.95
N PHE A 445 -3.99 -24.80 2.68
CA PHE A 445 -5.05 -24.64 3.67
C PHE A 445 -4.99 -25.71 4.76
N LEU A 446 -4.78 -26.98 4.40
CA LEU A 446 -4.67 -28.08 5.36
C LEU A 446 -3.51 -27.90 6.36
N PRO A 447 -2.26 -27.61 5.93
CA PRO A 447 -1.17 -27.23 6.84
C PRO A 447 -1.48 -26.01 7.72
N THR A 448 -2.21 -25.04 7.19
CA THR A 448 -2.62 -23.85 7.96
C THR A 448 -3.61 -24.21 9.06
N LEU A 449 -4.58 -25.08 8.78
CA LEU A 449 -5.50 -25.61 9.81
C LEU A 449 -4.75 -26.43 10.88
N ALA A 450 -3.79 -27.24 10.48
CA ALA A 450 -2.96 -28.01 11.42
C ALA A 450 -2.12 -27.08 12.30
N MET A 451 -1.55 -26.02 11.72
CA MET A 451 -0.86 -24.96 12.47
C MET A 451 -1.80 -24.31 13.50
N LEU A 452 -3.01 -23.94 13.08
CA LEU A 452 -4.02 -23.35 13.96
C LEU A 452 -4.37 -24.30 15.11
N ALA A 453 -4.58 -25.57 14.82
CA ALA A 453 -4.92 -26.60 15.81
C ALA A 453 -3.83 -26.82 16.87
N VAL A 454 -2.58 -26.53 16.58
CA VAL A 454 -1.46 -26.62 17.52
C VAL A 454 -1.24 -25.30 18.25
N VAL A 455 -1.27 -24.20 17.54
CA VAL A 455 -0.90 -22.88 18.09
C VAL A 455 -2.03 -22.29 18.95
N TRP A 456 -3.28 -22.53 18.59
CA TRP A 456 -4.43 -22.04 19.37
C TRP A 456 -4.49 -22.60 20.80
N PRO A 457 -4.37 -23.92 21.05
CA PRO A 457 -4.28 -24.44 22.43
C PRO A 457 -3.04 -23.95 23.17
N LEU A 458 -1.89 -23.82 22.48
CA LEU A 458 -0.67 -23.28 23.09
C LEU A 458 -0.91 -21.85 23.60
N HIS A 459 -1.55 -21.01 22.80
CA HIS A 459 -1.92 -19.64 23.17
C HIS A 459 -2.94 -19.59 24.31
N ALA A 460 -3.87 -20.56 24.39
CA ALA A 460 -4.86 -20.66 25.48
C ALA A 460 -4.21 -21.09 26.80
N VAL A 461 -3.22 -21.98 26.76
CA VAL A 461 -2.50 -22.45 27.96
C VAL A 461 -1.45 -21.43 28.42
N TRP A 462 -0.86 -20.68 27.49
CA TRP A 462 0.15 -19.67 27.78
C TRP A 462 -0.33 -18.29 27.30
N PRO A 463 -1.22 -17.64 28.06
CA PRO A 463 -1.82 -16.38 27.66
C PRO A 463 -0.75 -15.29 27.48
N PRO A 464 -0.98 -14.34 26.56
CA PRO A 464 -0.01 -13.29 26.29
C PRO A 464 0.22 -12.41 27.52
N VAL A 465 1.46 -11.99 27.70
CA VAL A 465 1.84 -11.07 28.78
C VAL A 465 1.05 -9.77 28.63
N GLU A 466 0.39 -9.32 29.70
CA GLU A 466 -0.47 -8.13 29.66
C GLU A 466 0.32 -6.83 29.47
N THR A 467 1.54 -6.79 29.95
CA THR A 467 2.39 -5.60 29.87
C THR A 467 3.12 -5.53 28.54
N ARG A 468 3.07 -4.35 27.92
CA ARG A 468 3.87 -4.08 26.71
C ARG A 468 5.35 -4.09 27.05
N GLY A 469 6.13 -4.99 26.45
CA GLY A 469 7.56 -5.12 26.73
C GLY A 469 8.25 -6.20 25.91
N LEU A 470 9.53 -6.40 26.19
CA LEU A 470 10.36 -7.39 25.51
C LEU A 470 9.83 -8.83 25.72
N ALA A 471 9.22 -9.10 26.86
CA ALA A 471 8.62 -10.40 27.18
C ALA A 471 7.48 -10.77 26.22
N LEU A 472 6.59 -9.81 25.92
CA LEU A 472 5.51 -10.01 24.95
C LEU A 472 6.04 -10.24 23.52
N VAL A 473 7.09 -9.51 23.13
CA VAL A 473 7.74 -9.70 21.82
C VAL A 473 8.40 -11.08 21.74
N ALA A 474 9.09 -11.50 22.80
CA ALA A 474 9.71 -12.82 22.87
C ALA A 474 8.67 -13.95 22.81
N GLN A 475 7.56 -13.81 23.52
CA GLN A 475 6.46 -14.76 23.48
C GLN A 475 5.87 -14.87 22.06
N LEU A 476 5.54 -13.74 21.42
CA LEU A 476 5.09 -13.74 20.02
C LEU A 476 6.08 -14.40 19.06
N ALA A 477 7.38 -14.17 19.27
CA ALA A 477 8.42 -14.82 18.46
C ALA A 477 8.38 -16.33 18.61
N VAL A 478 8.22 -16.84 19.85
CA VAL A 478 8.07 -18.29 20.12
C VAL A 478 6.82 -18.84 19.43
N ASP A 479 5.68 -18.17 19.57
CA ASP A 479 4.41 -18.59 18.95
C ASP A 479 4.53 -18.66 17.41
N VAL A 480 5.16 -17.66 16.79
CA VAL A 480 5.42 -17.63 15.33
C VAL A 480 6.37 -18.77 14.93
N LEU A 481 7.43 -19.03 15.69
CA LEU A 481 8.36 -20.12 15.42
C LEU A 481 7.68 -21.48 15.56
N CYS A 482 6.87 -21.70 16.57
CA CYS A 482 6.05 -22.90 16.75
C CYS A 482 5.09 -23.09 15.56
N GLY A 483 4.40 -22.04 15.14
CA GLY A 483 3.53 -22.07 13.96
C GLY A 483 4.29 -22.43 12.68
N ALA A 484 5.44 -21.81 12.45
CA ALA A 484 6.30 -22.11 11.30
C ALA A 484 6.84 -23.55 11.34
N ALA A 485 7.22 -24.04 12.51
CA ALA A 485 7.73 -25.42 12.68
C ALA A 485 6.65 -26.48 12.36
N VAL A 486 5.38 -26.19 12.56
CA VAL A 486 4.27 -27.05 12.16
C VAL A 486 3.92 -26.89 10.68
N TYR A 487 3.80 -25.64 10.23
CA TYR A 487 3.33 -25.33 8.89
C TYR A 487 4.30 -25.80 7.80
N LEU A 488 5.60 -25.45 7.89
CA LEU A 488 6.56 -25.67 6.83
C LEU A 488 6.74 -27.17 6.45
N PRO A 489 6.91 -28.10 7.42
CA PRO A 489 7.02 -29.51 7.11
C PRO A 489 5.75 -30.09 6.48
N LEU A 490 4.57 -29.64 6.95
CA LEU A 490 3.29 -30.10 6.40
C LEU A 490 3.05 -29.53 4.99
N ALA A 491 3.36 -28.25 4.75
CA ALA A 491 3.28 -27.64 3.41
C ALA A 491 4.22 -28.33 2.41
N TYR A 492 5.38 -28.80 2.87
CA TYR A 492 6.28 -29.63 2.07
C TYR A 492 5.66 -31.02 1.75
N LYS A 493 5.14 -31.72 2.76
CA LYS A 493 4.51 -33.04 2.63
C LYS A 493 3.26 -33.00 1.74
N THR A 494 2.40 -31.98 1.85
CA THR A 494 1.20 -31.83 0.99
C THR A 494 1.55 -31.48 -0.45
N GLY A 495 2.80 -31.13 -0.74
CA GLY A 495 3.27 -30.76 -2.05
C GLY A 495 2.95 -29.32 -2.45
N ALA A 496 2.46 -28.48 -1.53
CA ALA A 496 2.21 -27.06 -1.80
C ALA A 496 3.50 -26.33 -2.22
N VAL A 497 4.62 -26.63 -1.53
CA VAL A 497 5.95 -26.07 -1.86
C VAL A 497 6.40 -26.51 -3.26
N ARG A 498 6.15 -27.77 -3.63
CA ARG A 498 6.51 -28.30 -4.96
C ARG A 498 5.70 -27.67 -6.09
N ASP A 499 4.41 -27.41 -5.85
CA ASP A 499 3.53 -26.75 -6.85
C ASP A 499 4.03 -25.32 -7.17
N VAL A 500 4.69 -24.64 -6.23
CA VAL A 500 5.20 -23.27 -6.38
C VAL A 500 6.60 -23.22 -6.97
N PHE A 501 7.55 -23.97 -6.37
CA PHE A 501 8.97 -23.89 -6.71
C PHE A 501 9.43 -24.92 -7.75
N GLY A 502 8.61 -25.94 -8.04
CA GLY A 502 8.96 -27.05 -8.92
C GLY A 502 9.87 -28.09 -8.24
N SER A 503 9.96 -29.28 -8.82
CA SER A 503 10.80 -30.37 -8.31
C SER A 503 12.30 -30.05 -8.39
N ASP A 504 12.74 -29.40 -9.49
CA ASP A 504 14.14 -29.17 -9.80
C ASP A 504 14.79 -28.12 -8.88
N ALA A 505 14.03 -27.09 -8.51
CA ALA A 505 14.50 -26.07 -7.58
C ALA A 505 14.68 -26.64 -6.17
N LEU A 506 13.78 -27.54 -5.75
CA LEU A 506 13.86 -28.20 -4.46
C LEU A 506 15.03 -29.19 -4.39
N GLN A 507 15.31 -29.93 -5.49
CA GLN A 507 16.49 -30.78 -5.56
C GLN A 507 17.80 -29.98 -5.48
N LYS A 508 17.89 -28.84 -6.20
CA LYS A 508 19.04 -27.93 -6.13
C LYS A 508 19.24 -27.36 -4.72
N LEU A 509 18.15 -27.02 -4.03
CA LEU A 509 18.22 -26.53 -2.66
C LEU A 509 18.68 -27.62 -1.68
N ARG A 510 18.16 -28.85 -1.87
CA ARG A 510 18.57 -30.02 -1.08
C ARG A 510 20.06 -30.33 -1.27
N HIS A 511 20.56 -30.34 -2.53
CA HIS A 511 21.98 -30.53 -2.81
C HIS A 511 22.88 -29.44 -2.18
N ARG A 512 22.42 -28.19 -2.14
CA ARG A 512 23.15 -27.09 -1.47
C ARG A 512 23.17 -27.21 0.06
N LEU A 513 22.10 -27.75 0.67
CA LEU A 513 22.00 -27.90 2.13
C LEU A 513 22.64 -29.19 2.64
N THR A 514 22.67 -30.27 1.83
CA THR A 514 23.23 -31.57 2.23
C THR A 514 24.69 -31.75 1.79
N GLY A 515 25.25 -30.79 1.05
CA GLY A 515 26.69 -30.84 0.67
C GLY A 515 27.06 -32.00 -0.29
N HIS A 516 26.06 -32.71 -0.84
CA HIS A 516 26.23 -33.78 -1.82
C HIS A 516 25.52 -33.47 -3.12
#